data_f1323ec098905c960937b47fdb4cd962
#
_entry.id   f1323ec098905c960937b47fdb4cd962
#
_cell.length_a   1.000
_cell.length_b   1.000
_cell.length_c   1.000
_cell.angle_alpha   90.00
_cell.angle_beta   90.00
_cell.angle_gamma   90.00
#
_symmetry.space_group_name_H-M   'P 1'
#
loop_
_entity.id
_entity.type
_entity.pdbx_description
1 polymer ?
#
loop_
_entity_poly.entity_id
_entity_poly.type
_entity_poly.pdbx_seq_one_letter_code
_entity_poly.pdbx_strand_id
1 'polypeptide(L)'
;LRMLELDEGVLYRPFRTLSNGEQTRFLLALLFLRDHRFLLIDEPTNHLDMAGRELAADYLARKEGFILVSHDRAFLDRCVDHVLVFNRTGLEVQKGNFSTWWENRARQDQFELAEQDRLKKEVRRLDEAARRTAAWSDAAEKTKRGSRNSGLRPDRGFIGHKAAKMMRRSKAVEERRRSAAEEKSRLLKDLEMAEELKLHPLRHPQRRLLEAEGLSADYGSGPVCREVSFTVERGERVSLQGPNGAGKSSLLKLMLGQELPHTGTLWRAGGLKVSYVPQDGAFLRGDLRSFARESGIDESLFKAILRKLDFERAQFEKDMADYSGGQKKKVLIARSLCQDAHLYLWDEPLNFIDVYSRMQIESLLLECQPTMV
;
A
#
# COMPACT_ATOMS: atom_id res chain seq x y z
N LEU A 1 -27.16 23.27 0.66
CA LEU A 1 -26.30 23.69 -0.44
C LEU A 1 -25.19 24.64 0.06
N ARG A 2 -25.49 25.69 0.84
CA ARG A 2 -24.51 26.69 1.33
C ARG A 2 -23.32 26.07 2.09
N MET A 3 -23.55 25.04 2.92
CA MET A 3 -22.49 24.37 3.67
C MET A 3 -21.52 23.56 2.78
N LEU A 4 -21.93 23.23 1.59
CA LEU A 4 -21.12 22.51 0.59
C LEU A 4 -20.69 23.45 -0.55
N GLU A 5 -20.86 24.76 -0.38
CA GLU A 5 -20.53 25.81 -1.36
C GLU A 5 -21.04 25.48 -2.77
N LEU A 6 -22.28 25.00 -2.86
CA LEU A 6 -22.95 24.76 -4.11
C LEU A 6 -23.83 25.99 -4.46
N ASP A 7 -23.64 26.51 -5.67
CA ASP A 7 -24.47 27.57 -6.21
C ASP A 7 -25.93 27.10 -6.32
N GLU A 8 -26.89 27.97 -6.03
CA GLU A 8 -28.32 27.65 -6.14
C GLU A 8 -28.72 27.33 -7.59
N GLY A 9 -28.00 27.84 -8.57
CA GLY A 9 -28.18 27.53 -10.00
C GLY A 9 -27.99 26.05 -10.33
N VAL A 10 -27.30 25.27 -9.46
CA VAL A 10 -27.16 23.80 -9.60
C VAL A 10 -28.54 23.09 -9.60
N LEU A 11 -29.54 23.64 -8.89
CA LEU A 11 -30.88 23.09 -8.84
C LEU A 11 -31.64 23.18 -10.18
N TYR A 12 -31.25 24.11 -11.04
CA TYR A 12 -31.91 24.38 -12.33
C TYR A 12 -31.16 23.82 -13.52
N ARG A 13 -30.00 23.17 -13.30
CA ARG A 13 -29.18 22.54 -14.32
C ARG A 13 -29.40 21.04 -14.35
N PRO A 14 -29.40 20.39 -15.54
CA PRO A 14 -29.42 18.92 -15.63
C PRO A 14 -28.22 18.34 -14.88
N PHE A 15 -28.43 17.34 -14.02
CA PHE A 15 -27.40 16.73 -13.17
C PHE A 15 -26.15 16.30 -13.95
N ARG A 16 -26.34 15.76 -15.16
CA ARG A 16 -25.24 15.35 -16.06
C ARG A 16 -24.33 16.49 -16.55
N THR A 17 -24.75 17.74 -16.41
CA THR A 17 -23.97 18.93 -16.82
C THR A 17 -23.12 19.48 -15.67
N LEU A 18 -23.29 18.93 -14.46
CA LEU A 18 -22.50 19.28 -13.30
C LEU A 18 -21.14 18.59 -13.38
N SER A 19 -20.10 19.24 -12.88
CA SER A 19 -18.81 18.60 -12.66
C SER A 19 -18.93 17.44 -11.67
N ASN A 20 -18.04 16.44 -11.76
CA ASN A 20 -18.05 15.30 -10.85
C ASN A 20 -18.00 15.73 -9.37
N GLY A 21 -17.24 16.77 -9.05
CA GLY A 21 -17.18 17.35 -7.69
C GLY A 21 -18.48 17.99 -7.26
N GLU A 22 -19.16 18.75 -8.14
CA GLU A 22 -20.49 19.30 -7.86
C GLU A 22 -21.53 18.20 -7.69
N GLN A 23 -21.50 17.17 -8.55
CA GLN A 23 -22.37 15.99 -8.43
C GLN A 23 -22.23 15.31 -7.08
N THR A 24 -20.99 15.04 -6.63
CA THR A 24 -20.72 14.40 -5.37
C THR A 24 -21.22 15.22 -4.19
N ARG A 25 -20.91 16.53 -4.15
CA ARG A 25 -21.39 17.46 -3.09
C ARG A 25 -22.91 17.58 -3.09
N PHE A 26 -23.54 17.60 -4.27
CA PHE A 26 -24.98 17.64 -4.40
C PHE A 26 -25.66 16.36 -3.89
N LEU A 27 -25.11 15.19 -4.24
CA LEU A 27 -25.59 13.90 -3.73
C LEU A 27 -25.45 13.79 -2.20
N LEU A 28 -24.34 14.25 -1.62
CA LEU A 28 -24.17 14.33 -0.17
C LEU A 28 -25.23 15.21 0.47
N ALA A 29 -25.54 16.38 -0.12
CA ALA A 29 -26.60 17.23 0.39
C ALA A 29 -27.97 16.51 0.36
N LEU A 30 -28.31 15.82 -0.74
CA LEU A 30 -29.57 15.11 -0.91
C LEU A 30 -29.74 13.95 0.06
N LEU A 31 -28.66 13.21 0.35
CA LEU A 31 -28.71 12.08 1.28
C LEU A 31 -29.24 12.47 2.66
N PHE A 32 -28.85 13.62 3.17
CA PHE A 32 -29.20 14.10 4.51
C PHE A 32 -30.47 14.98 4.54
N LEU A 33 -31.20 15.11 3.43
CA LEU A 33 -32.51 15.77 3.40
C LEU A 33 -33.67 14.89 3.88
N ARG A 34 -33.46 13.56 3.92
CA ARG A 34 -34.48 12.60 4.34
C ARG A 34 -34.19 12.16 5.78
N ASP A 35 -35.09 12.47 6.69
CA ASP A 35 -35.04 12.05 8.09
C ASP A 35 -35.20 10.54 8.25
N HIS A 36 -34.68 10.00 9.36
CA HIS A 36 -34.88 8.62 9.84
C HIS A 36 -34.30 7.49 8.97
N ARG A 37 -33.18 7.73 8.25
CA ARG A 37 -32.47 6.69 7.50
C ARG A 37 -31.03 6.59 7.97
N PHE A 38 -30.55 5.36 8.06
CA PHE A 38 -29.13 5.06 8.22
C PHE A 38 -28.48 5.11 6.83
N LEU A 39 -27.43 5.90 6.66
CA LEU A 39 -26.85 6.20 5.37
C LEU A 39 -25.56 5.40 5.14
N LEU A 40 -25.37 4.95 3.91
CA LEU A 40 -24.13 4.33 3.45
C LEU A 40 -23.50 5.24 2.40
N ILE A 41 -22.25 5.62 2.62
CA ILE A 41 -21.49 6.54 1.75
C ILE A 41 -20.21 5.83 1.34
N ASP A 42 -20.04 5.63 0.04
CA ASP A 42 -18.91 4.90 -0.52
C ASP A 42 -18.02 5.85 -1.34
N GLU A 43 -16.76 5.98 -0.92
CA GLU A 43 -15.69 6.72 -1.57
C GLU A 43 -16.09 8.13 -2.08
N PRO A 44 -16.66 9.02 -1.25
CA PRO A 44 -17.10 10.33 -1.72
C PRO A 44 -15.93 11.26 -2.10
N THR A 45 -14.70 10.90 -1.72
CA THR A 45 -13.50 11.72 -1.95
C THR A 45 -12.90 11.58 -3.35
N ASN A 46 -13.27 10.56 -4.12
CA ASN A 46 -12.63 10.22 -5.40
C ASN A 46 -12.74 11.29 -6.49
N HIS A 47 -13.76 12.13 -6.44
CA HIS A 47 -14.00 13.18 -7.44
C HIS A 47 -13.90 14.59 -6.87
N LEU A 48 -13.50 14.70 -5.60
CA LEU A 48 -13.35 15.98 -4.93
C LEU A 48 -11.89 16.46 -5.00
N ASP A 49 -11.70 17.71 -5.30
CA ASP A 49 -10.43 18.40 -5.08
C ASP A 49 -10.21 18.65 -3.56
N MET A 50 -9.08 19.20 -3.20
CA MET A 50 -8.71 19.36 -1.79
C MET A 50 -9.73 20.21 -1.01
N ALA A 51 -10.17 21.33 -1.59
CA ALA A 51 -11.18 22.20 -0.99
C ALA A 51 -12.53 21.47 -0.84
N GLY A 52 -12.95 20.74 -1.88
CA GLY A 52 -14.18 19.94 -1.85
C GLY A 52 -14.15 18.83 -0.81
N ARG A 53 -12.99 18.19 -0.59
CA ARG A 53 -12.82 17.18 0.48
C ARG A 53 -12.96 17.78 1.87
N GLU A 54 -12.35 18.95 2.11
CA GLU A 54 -12.47 19.66 3.39
C GLU A 54 -13.91 20.05 3.68
N LEU A 55 -14.60 20.65 2.71
CA LEU A 55 -16.02 21.02 2.84
C LEU A 55 -16.91 19.80 3.11
N ALA A 56 -16.68 18.68 2.40
CA ALA A 56 -17.43 17.46 2.60
C ALA A 56 -17.16 16.84 4.00
N ALA A 57 -15.91 16.87 4.46
CA ALA A 57 -15.55 16.41 5.81
C ALA A 57 -16.23 17.23 6.90
N ASP A 58 -16.18 18.57 6.80
CA ASP A 58 -16.82 19.49 7.76
C ASP A 58 -18.36 19.36 7.75
N TYR A 59 -18.93 19.06 6.58
CA TYR A 59 -20.35 18.76 6.46
C TYR A 59 -20.72 17.46 7.18
N LEU A 60 -19.96 16.37 6.91
CA LEU A 60 -20.20 15.06 7.52
C LEU A 60 -19.93 15.04 9.03
N ALA A 61 -18.94 15.77 9.52
CA ALA A 61 -18.64 15.88 10.95
C ALA A 61 -19.79 16.43 11.79
N ARG A 62 -20.77 17.08 11.15
CA ARG A 62 -21.99 17.60 11.80
C ARG A 62 -23.20 16.71 11.61
N LYS A 63 -23.02 15.51 11.05
CA LYS A 63 -24.07 14.57 10.72
C LYS A 63 -23.93 13.30 11.56
N GLU A 64 -25.04 12.62 11.75
CA GLU A 64 -25.15 11.39 12.52
C GLU A 64 -25.80 10.29 11.69
N GLY A 65 -25.62 9.03 12.07
CA GLY A 65 -26.31 7.88 11.49
C GLY A 65 -25.86 7.48 10.10
N PHE A 66 -24.54 7.44 9.87
CA PHE A 66 -23.98 6.97 8.60
C PHE A 66 -22.80 6.01 8.80
N ILE A 67 -22.57 5.15 7.80
CA ILE A 67 -21.31 4.43 7.59
C ILE A 67 -20.63 5.02 6.37
N LEU A 68 -19.35 5.32 6.51
CA LEU A 68 -18.51 5.89 5.48
C LEU A 68 -17.40 4.91 5.11
N VAL A 69 -17.27 4.58 3.84
CA VAL A 69 -16.12 3.87 3.27
C VAL A 69 -15.24 4.90 2.58
N SER A 70 -14.00 5.02 2.96
CA SER A 70 -13.02 5.89 2.31
C SER A 70 -11.58 5.43 2.57
N HIS A 71 -10.72 5.70 1.61
CA HIS A 71 -9.26 5.50 1.72
C HIS A 71 -8.51 6.81 2.01
N ASP A 72 -9.23 7.92 2.21
CA ASP A 72 -8.64 9.21 2.57
C ASP A 72 -8.58 9.37 4.10
N ARG A 73 -7.38 9.20 4.66
CA ARG A 73 -7.14 9.24 6.11
C ARG A 73 -7.49 10.59 6.71
N ALA A 74 -7.07 11.69 6.06
CA ALA A 74 -7.34 13.04 6.55
C ALA A 74 -8.84 13.34 6.57
N PHE A 75 -9.56 12.82 5.58
CA PHE A 75 -11.03 12.93 5.51
C PHE A 75 -11.69 12.12 6.64
N LEU A 76 -11.28 10.86 6.84
CA LEU A 76 -11.81 10.01 7.92
C LEU A 76 -11.56 10.63 9.30
N ASP A 77 -10.33 11.14 9.55
CA ASP A 77 -9.98 11.74 10.84
C ASP A 77 -10.84 12.93 11.24
N ARG A 78 -11.40 13.64 10.26
CA ARG A 78 -12.25 14.81 10.51
C ARG A 78 -13.72 14.48 10.75
N CYS A 79 -14.23 13.35 10.26
CA CYS A 79 -15.68 13.10 10.25
C CYS A 79 -16.13 11.78 10.87
N VAL A 80 -15.22 10.88 11.31
CA VAL A 80 -15.62 9.62 11.95
C VAL A 80 -15.18 9.55 13.40
N ASP A 81 -15.98 8.89 14.23
CA ASP A 81 -15.76 8.66 15.66
C ASP A 81 -15.61 7.17 16.02
N HIS A 82 -15.86 6.29 15.07
CA HIS A 82 -15.65 4.85 15.16
C HIS A 82 -15.06 4.32 13.85
N VAL A 83 -14.17 3.35 13.95
CA VAL A 83 -13.58 2.65 12.81
C VAL A 83 -14.03 1.20 12.82
N LEU A 84 -14.61 0.75 11.71
CA LEU A 84 -15.01 -0.62 11.46
C LEU A 84 -13.99 -1.28 10.54
N VAL A 85 -13.29 -2.28 11.04
CA VAL A 85 -12.20 -2.94 10.33
C VAL A 85 -12.58 -4.36 9.96
N PHE A 86 -12.43 -4.69 8.69
CA PHE A 86 -12.58 -6.05 8.18
C PHE A 86 -11.20 -6.71 8.14
N ASN A 87 -10.92 -7.57 9.11
CA ASN A 87 -9.71 -8.38 9.15
C ASN A 87 -10.00 -9.78 8.59
N ARG A 88 -8.93 -10.54 8.26
CA ARG A 88 -9.06 -11.94 7.82
C ARG A 88 -9.75 -12.84 8.87
N THR A 89 -9.67 -12.48 10.12
CA THR A 89 -10.20 -13.24 11.27
C THR A 89 -11.59 -12.78 11.71
N GLY A 90 -12.06 -11.62 11.25
CA GLY A 90 -13.39 -11.10 11.63
C GLY A 90 -13.54 -9.61 11.45
N LEU A 91 -14.60 -9.11 12.07
CA LEU A 91 -14.99 -7.70 12.11
C LEU A 91 -14.62 -7.12 13.47
N GLU A 92 -13.93 -6.00 13.47
CA GLU A 92 -13.57 -5.26 14.68
C GLU A 92 -14.11 -3.85 14.62
N VAL A 93 -14.69 -3.39 15.73
CA VAL A 93 -15.17 -2.00 15.90
C VAL A 93 -14.32 -1.33 16.95
N GLN A 94 -13.66 -0.24 16.60
CA GLN A 94 -12.87 0.53 17.53
C GLN A 94 -13.36 1.97 17.62
N LYS A 95 -13.49 2.48 18.83
CA LYS A 95 -13.84 3.89 19.10
C LYS A 95 -12.61 4.77 18.83
N GLY A 96 -12.84 5.87 18.14
CA GLY A 96 -11.84 6.83 17.73
C GLY A 96 -11.85 7.05 16.22
N ASN A 97 -10.99 7.96 15.77
CA ASN A 97 -10.80 8.22 14.34
C ASN A 97 -9.77 7.25 13.73
N PHE A 98 -9.50 7.40 12.43
CA PHE A 98 -8.57 6.53 11.71
C PHE A 98 -7.15 6.57 12.31
N SER A 99 -6.63 7.75 12.64
CA SER A 99 -5.29 7.90 13.23
C SER A 99 -5.17 7.18 14.58
N THR A 100 -6.19 7.29 15.43
CA THR A 100 -6.24 6.56 16.71
C THR A 100 -6.21 5.04 16.50
N TRP A 101 -7.03 4.55 15.57
CA TRP A 101 -7.04 3.13 15.21
C TRP A 101 -5.67 2.68 14.69
N TRP A 102 -5.07 3.47 13.79
CA TRP A 102 -3.78 3.16 13.19
C TRP A 102 -2.64 3.07 14.22
N GLU A 103 -2.58 4.03 15.14
CA GLU A 103 -1.60 4.00 16.23
C GLU A 103 -1.75 2.77 17.12
N ASN A 104 -2.98 2.41 17.45
CA ASN A 104 -3.26 1.21 18.24
C ASN A 104 -2.84 -0.05 17.47
N ARG A 105 -3.16 -0.12 16.19
CA ARG A 105 -2.76 -1.23 15.31
C ARG A 105 -1.24 -1.33 15.20
N ALA A 106 -0.55 -0.22 14.97
CA ALA A 106 0.91 -0.18 14.89
C ALA A 106 1.58 -0.67 16.19
N ARG A 107 1.04 -0.30 17.36
CA ARG A 107 1.51 -0.81 18.66
C ARG A 107 1.27 -2.31 18.80
N GLN A 108 0.12 -2.78 18.38
CA GLN A 108 -0.22 -4.21 18.40
C GLN A 108 0.71 -5.00 17.47
N ASP A 109 0.93 -4.54 16.23
CA ASP A 109 1.83 -5.16 15.27
C ASP A 109 3.27 -5.21 15.80
N GLN A 110 3.76 -4.15 16.47
CA GLN A 110 5.07 -4.16 17.11
C GLN A 110 5.16 -5.19 18.24
N PHE A 111 4.12 -5.28 19.06
CA PHE A 111 4.05 -6.28 20.13
C PHE A 111 4.06 -7.71 19.55
N GLU A 112 3.25 -7.97 18.55
CA GLU A 112 3.18 -9.28 17.89
C GLU A 112 4.50 -9.67 17.19
N LEU A 113 5.20 -8.71 16.57
CA LEU A 113 6.53 -8.91 16.00
C LEU A 113 7.57 -9.25 17.08
N ALA A 114 7.57 -8.53 18.20
CA ALA A 114 8.46 -8.80 19.32
C ALA A 114 8.20 -10.18 19.93
N GLU A 115 6.93 -10.56 20.08
CA GLU A 115 6.52 -11.90 20.56
C GLU A 115 6.95 -13.01 19.58
N GLN A 116 6.77 -12.77 18.28
CA GLN A 116 7.22 -13.68 17.22
C GLN A 116 8.73 -13.89 17.26
N ASP A 117 9.52 -12.85 17.46
CA ASP A 117 10.99 -12.97 17.55
C ASP A 117 11.42 -13.68 18.83
N ARG A 118 10.69 -13.47 19.92
CA ARG A 118 10.87 -14.24 21.17
C ARG A 118 10.61 -15.72 20.94
N LEU A 119 9.48 -16.06 20.33
CA LEU A 119 9.11 -17.44 20.00
C LEU A 119 10.08 -18.08 19.01
N LYS A 120 10.57 -17.37 18.01
CA LYS A 120 11.62 -17.86 17.09
C LYS A 120 12.89 -18.23 17.85
N LYS A 121 13.35 -17.39 18.79
CA LYS A 121 14.52 -17.65 19.64
C LYS A 121 14.30 -18.86 20.54
N GLU A 122 13.09 -19.00 21.11
CA GLU A 122 12.73 -20.12 21.97
C GLU A 122 12.69 -21.43 21.19
N VAL A 123 12.05 -21.46 20.00
CA VAL A 123 12.04 -22.65 19.11
C VAL A 123 13.47 -23.05 18.75
N ARG A 124 14.32 -22.10 18.38
CA ARG A 124 15.74 -22.39 18.06
C ARG A 124 16.48 -22.99 19.27
N ARG A 125 16.29 -22.44 20.46
CA ARG A 125 16.86 -22.96 21.71
C ARG A 125 16.38 -24.38 22.02
N LEU A 126 15.10 -24.66 21.81
CA LEU A 126 14.51 -25.99 22.01
C LEU A 126 15.04 -26.99 20.98
N ASP A 127 15.22 -26.59 19.72
CA ASP A 127 15.83 -27.44 18.67
C ASP A 127 17.28 -27.79 19.00
N GLU A 128 18.07 -26.85 19.48
CA GLU A 128 19.44 -27.13 19.91
C GLU A 128 19.50 -28.05 21.14
N ALA A 129 18.57 -27.84 22.08
CA ALA A 129 18.45 -28.73 23.24
C ALA A 129 18.02 -30.17 22.86
N ALA A 130 17.05 -30.28 21.93
CA ALA A 130 16.61 -31.57 21.41
C ALA A 130 17.75 -32.32 20.69
N ARG A 131 18.50 -31.63 19.82
CA ARG A 131 19.67 -32.19 19.13
C ARG A 131 20.75 -32.71 20.12
N ARG A 132 21.06 -31.92 21.15
CA ARG A 132 22.01 -32.29 22.19
C ARG A 132 21.53 -33.53 22.99
N THR A 133 20.24 -33.57 23.34
CA THR A 133 19.65 -34.69 24.10
C THR A 133 19.61 -35.96 23.26
N ALA A 134 19.29 -35.85 21.96
CA ALA A 134 19.34 -36.99 21.02
C ALA A 134 20.76 -37.55 20.87
N ALA A 135 21.76 -36.68 20.67
CA ALA A 135 23.16 -37.11 20.56
C ALA A 135 23.66 -37.81 21.86
N TRP A 136 23.23 -37.35 23.03
CA TRP A 136 23.55 -38.01 24.31
C TRP A 136 22.82 -39.33 24.48
N SER A 137 21.56 -39.43 24.01
CA SER A 137 20.83 -40.70 24.02
C SER A 137 21.52 -41.77 23.16
N ASP A 138 21.93 -41.39 21.95
CA ASP A 138 22.67 -42.30 21.03
C ASP A 138 24.03 -42.70 21.58
N ALA A 139 24.75 -41.77 22.22
CA ALA A 139 26.02 -42.11 22.89
C ALA A 139 25.82 -43.04 24.08
N ALA A 140 24.76 -42.85 24.88
CA ALA A 140 24.42 -43.76 25.99
C ALA A 140 24.00 -45.16 25.51
N GLU A 141 23.31 -45.23 24.35
CA GLU A 141 22.92 -46.51 23.78
C GLU A 141 24.11 -47.28 23.17
N LYS A 142 25.07 -46.58 22.57
CA LYS A 142 26.35 -47.17 22.13
C LYS A 142 27.15 -47.75 23.29
N THR A 143 27.11 -47.13 24.48
CA THR A 143 27.78 -47.64 25.69
C THR A 143 27.13 -48.91 26.27
N LYS A 144 25.84 -49.19 25.93
CA LYS A 144 25.19 -50.48 26.29
C LYS A 144 25.84 -51.70 25.64
N ARG A 145 26.48 -51.52 24.48
CA ARG A 145 27.10 -52.63 23.73
C ARG A 145 28.48 -53.01 24.25
N GLY A 146 29.04 -52.27 25.20
CA GLY A 146 30.32 -52.54 25.84
C GLY A 146 31.55 -52.41 24.91
N SER A 147 32.61 -51.86 25.42
CA SER A 147 33.90 -51.94 24.72
C SER A 147 34.47 -53.33 24.86
N ARG A 148 34.96 -53.95 23.79
CA ARG A 148 35.49 -55.33 23.69
C ARG A 148 36.68 -55.57 24.63
N ASN A 149 37.23 -54.57 25.29
CA ASN A 149 38.46 -54.63 26.10
C ASN A 149 38.32 -54.26 27.58
N SER A 150 37.10 -53.97 28.09
CA SER A 150 36.92 -53.64 29.50
C SER A 150 36.31 -54.88 30.22
N GLY A 151 37.05 -55.70 30.85
CA GLY A 151 36.60 -56.89 31.54
C GLY A 151 35.47 -56.76 32.58
N LEU A 152 34.80 -55.69 32.69
CA LEU A 152 33.67 -55.40 33.55
C LEU A 152 32.36 -55.38 32.72
N ARG A 153 31.38 -56.21 33.13
CA ARG A 153 30.04 -56.18 32.54
C ARG A 153 29.33 -54.86 32.87
N PRO A 154 28.85 -54.08 31.89
CA PRO A 154 28.12 -52.84 32.17
C PRO A 154 26.81 -53.13 32.91
N ASP A 155 26.51 -52.34 33.93
CA ASP A 155 25.21 -52.36 34.62
C ASP A 155 24.09 -51.90 33.69
N ARG A 156 23.46 -52.92 33.04
CA ARG A 156 22.37 -52.69 32.06
C ARG A 156 21.14 -52.03 32.68
N GLY A 157 20.89 -52.23 33.99
CA GLY A 157 19.78 -51.64 34.73
C GLY A 157 19.95 -50.14 34.89
N PHE A 158 21.11 -49.69 35.33
CA PHE A 158 21.43 -48.27 35.51
C PHE A 158 21.46 -47.51 34.18
N ILE A 159 22.06 -48.10 33.14
CA ILE A 159 22.11 -47.51 31.80
C ILE A 159 20.70 -47.43 31.20
N GLY A 160 19.85 -48.43 31.39
CA GLY A 160 18.44 -48.44 30.97
C GLY A 160 17.61 -47.34 31.65
N HIS A 161 17.76 -47.17 32.96
CA HIS A 161 17.09 -46.11 33.71
C HIS A 161 17.53 -44.72 33.26
N LYS A 162 18.83 -44.53 33.03
CA LYS A 162 19.37 -43.26 32.53
C LYS A 162 18.88 -42.94 31.12
N ALA A 163 18.80 -43.90 30.21
CA ALA A 163 18.24 -43.75 28.87
C ALA A 163 16.74 -43.44 28.90
N ALA A 164 15.94 -44.11 29.75
CA ALA A 164 14.52 -43.83 29.93
C ALA A 164 14.26 -42.40 30.47
N LYS A 165 15.09 -41.91 31.41
CA LYS A 165 15.01 -40.55 31.94
C LYS A 165 15.36 -39.52 30.87
N MET A 166 16.34 -39.78 30.01
CA MET A 166 16.69 -38.92 28.87
C MET A 166 15.59 -38.91 27.82
N MET A 167 14.96 -40.05 27.51
CA MET A 167 13.85 -40.14 26.55
C MET A 167 12.60 -39.39 27.03
N ARG A 168 12.29 -39.40 28.33
CA ARG A 168 11.23 -38.58 28.91
C ARG A 168 11.53 -37.07 28.77
N ARG A 169 12.79 -36.66 29.00
CA ARG A 169 13.21 -35.27 28.79
C ARG A 169 13.12 -34.85 27.31
N SER A 170 13.53 -35.71 26.38
CA SER A 170 13.43 -35.49 24.95
C SER A 170 11.97 -35.27 24.52
N LYS A 171 11.05 -36.15 24.96
CA LYS A 171 9.61 -35.99 24.68
C LYS A 171 9.03 -34.68 25.22
N ALA A 172 9.39 -34.28 26.44
CA ALA A 172 8.93 -33.04 27.02
C ALA A 172 9.46 -31.80 26.26
N VAL A 173 10.68 -31.85 25.75
CA VAL A 173 11.25 -30.80 24.90
C VAL A 173 10.54 -30.76 23.54
N GLU A 174 10.24 -31.89 22.96
CA GLU A 174 9.53 -31.99 21.68
C GLU A 174 8.08 -31.47 21.77
N GLU A 175 7.41 -31.76 22.88
CA GLU A 175 6.05 -31.26 23.14
C GLU A 175 6.02 -29.73 23.32
N ARG A 176 6.98 -29.18 24.08
CA ARG A 176 7.16 -27.69 24.18
C ARG A 176 7.48 -27.08 22.85
N ARG A 177 8.31 -27.68 22.02
CA ARG A 177 8.62 -27.24 20.66
C ARG A 177 7.36 -27.18 19.78
N ARG A 178 6.53 -28.25 19.85
CA ARG A 178 5.28 -28.32 19.09
C ARG A 178 4.31 -27.24 19.52
N SER A 179 4.13 -27.04 20.82
CA SER A 179 3.28 -25.98 21.37
C SER A 179 3.76 -24.58 20.93
N ALA A 180 5.06 -24.30 21.03
CA ALA A 180 5.63 -23.01 20.58
C ALA A 180 5.51 -22.82 19.07
N ALA A 181 5.61 -23.88 18.26
CA ALA A 181 5.42 -23.83 16.82
C ALA A 181 3.94 -23.57 16.44
N GLU A 182 2.99 -24.16 17.17
CA GLU A 182 1.56 -23.93 16.99
C GLU A 182 1.18 -22.50 17.36
N GLU A 183 1.71 -21.96 18.45
CA GLU A 183 1.51 -20.58 18.89
C GLU A 183 2.07 -19.56 17.87
N LYS A 184 3.30 -19.81 17.39
CA LYS A 184 3.88 -19.03 16.28
C LYS A 184 3.01 -19.07 15.03
N SER A 185 2.43 -20.21 14.68
CA SER A 185 1.55 -20.34 13.51
C SER A 185 0.26 -19.54 13.67
N ARG A 186 -0.26 -19.39 14.89
CA ARG A 186 -1.43 -18.54 15.17
C ARG A 186 -1.09 -17.06 15.00
N LEU A 187 0.01 -16.60 15.58
CA LEU A 187 0.46 -15.20 15.46
C LEU A 187 0.77 -14.78 14.02
N LEU A 188 1.22 -15.69 13.16
CA LEU A 188 1.49 -15.40 11.75
C LEU A 188 0.23 -15.20 10.89
N LYS A 189 -0.95 -15.58 11.36
CA LYS A 189 -2.19 -15.47 10.58
C LYS A 189 -2.73 -14.04 10.51
N ASP A 190 -2.40 -13.20 11.48
CA ASP A 190 -2.95 -11.85 11.62
C ASP A 190 -1.97 -10.74 11.24
N LEU A 191 -0.67 -11.05 11.10
CA LEU A 191 0.32 -10.10 10.61
C LEU A 191 0.22 -9.99 9.09
N GLU A 192 -0.41 -8.95 8.62
CA GLU A 192 -0.20 -8.44 7.26
C GLU A 192 1.18 -7.81 7.20
N MET A 193 2.20 -8.65 7.02
CA MET A 193 3.56 -8.16 6.81
C MET A 193 3.62 -7.47 5.45
N ALA A 194 3.51 -6.15 5.48
CA ALA A 194 3.86 -5.32 4.35
C ALA A 194 5.36 -5.52 4.05
N GLU A 195 5.68 -6.35 3.07
CA GLU A 195 7.06 -6.44 2.60
C GLU A 195 7.46 -5.08 2.02
N GLU A 196 8.67 -4.61 2.35
CA GLU A 196 9.18 -3.32 1.88
C GLU A 196 9.24 -3.26 0.34
N LEU A 197 8.63 -2.22 -0.22
CA LEU A 197 8.78 -1.85 -1.62
C LEU A 197 10.20 -1.27 -1.81
N LYS A 198 10.73 -1.39 -3.01
CA LYS A 198 12.03 -0.79 -3.37
C LYS A 198 11.90 0.01 -4.64
N LEU A 199 12.57 1.16 -4.69
CA LEU A 199 12.67 2.03 -5.85
C LEU A 199 14.14 2.37 -6.08
N HIS A 200 14.57 2.33 -7.32
CA HIS A 200 15.96 2.63 -7.72
C HIS A 200 15.98 3.83 -8.68
N PRO A 201 15.83 5.07 -8.16
CA PRO A 201 15.86 6.24 -9.01
C PRO A 201 17.24 6.47 -9.61
N LEU A 202 17.29 6.72 -10.91
CA LEU A 202 18.52 7.10 -11.59
C LEU A 202 18.91 8.54 -11.23
N ARG A 203 20.20 8.78 -11.15
CA ARG A 203 20.74 10.12 -10.93
C ARG A 203 21.12 10.77 -12.25
N HIS A 204 20.41 11.83 -12.65
CA HIS A 204 20.76 12.59 -13.84
C HIS A 204 22.02 13.44 -13.59
N PRO A 205 22.94 13.59 -14.59
CA PRO A 205 24.14 14.43 -14.44
C PRO A 205 23.81 15.90 -14.17
N GLN A 206 22.82 16.45 -14.88
CA GLN A 206 22.38 17.84 -14.70
C GLN A 206 21.53 17.97 -13.44
N ARG A 207 21.66 19.13 -12.77
CA ARG A 207 20.88 19.46 -11.59
C ARG A 207 19.44 19.81 -11.97
N ARG A 208 19.26 20.67 -12.98
CA ARG A 208 17.96 21.08 -13.51
C ARG A 208 17.47 20.01 -14.49
N LEU A 209 16.25 19.50 -14.30
CA LEU A 209 15.66 18.48 -15.14
C LEU A 209 14.58 19.03 -16.07
N LEU A 210 13.77 19.96 -15.57
CA LEU A 210 12.73 20.64 -16.31
C LEU A 210 12.72 22.12 -15.94
N GLU A 211 12.36 22.97 -16.91
CA GLU A 211 12.12 24.42 -16.71
C GLU A 211 11.01 24.86 -17.64
N ALA A 212 9.97 25.46 -17.07
CA ALA A 212 8.86 26.05 -17.79
C ALA A 212 8.83 27.56 -17.54
N GLU A 213 8.64 28.34 -18.58
CA GLU A 213 8.50 29.81 -18.50
C GLU A 213 7.27 30.26 -19.28
N GLY A 214 6.32 30.88 -18.58
CA GLY A 214 5.09 31.42 -19.16
C GLY A 214 4.24 30.39 -19.90
N LEU A 215 4.30 29.10 -19.46
CA LEU A 215 3.68 27.98 -20.16
C LEU A 215 2.15 28.05 -20.03
N SER A 216 1.45 28.07 -21.16
CA SER A 216 -0.02 28.03 -21.23
C SER A 216 -0.44 26.93 -22.22
N ALA A 217 -1.30 26.01 -21.81
CA ALA A 217 -1.82 24.94 -22.66
C ALA A 217 -3.25 25.26 -23.11
N ASP A 218 -3.57 25.07 -24.41
CA ASP A 218 -4.87 25.35 -25.00
C ASP A 218 -5.28 24.18 -25.92
N TYR A 219 -6.49 23.66 -25.74
CA TYR A 219 -7.09 22.62 -26.60
C TYR A 219 -8.05 23.21 -27.66
N GLY A 220 -8.01 24.54 -27.89
CA GLY A 220 -8.88 25.21 -28.84
C GLY A 220 -10.21 25.72 -28.27
N SER A 221 -10.52 25.36 -27.00
CA SER A 221 -11.67 25.87 -26.25
C SER A 221 -11.29 26.97 -25.22
N GLY A 222 -10.05 27.40 -25.23
CA GLY A 222 -9.45 28.33 -24.28
C GLY A 222 -8.35 27.66 -23.44
N PRO A 223 -7.46 28.48 -22.85
CA PRO A 223 -6.33 27.97 -22.09
C PRO A 223 -6.79 27.26 -20.83
N VAL A 224 -6.30 26.00 -20.67
CA VAL A 224 -6.57 25.14 -19.50
C VAL A 224 -5.66 25.52 -18.33
N CYS A 225 -4.42 25.94 -18.61
CA CYS A 225 -3.51 26.57 -17.63
C CYS A 225 -2.91 27.83 -18.27
N ARG A 226 -2.55 28.84 -17.45
CA ARG A 226 -2.07 30.12 -17.95
C ARG A 226 -0.78 30.52 -17.25
N GLU A 227 0.23 30.93 -18.06
CA GLU A 227 1.47 31.57 -17.62
C GLU A 227 2.18 30.83 -16.45
N VAL A 228 2.19 29.51 -16.49
CA VAL A 228 2.82 28.72 -15.42
C VAL A 228 4.32 28.71 -15.62
N SER A 229 5.07 29.13 -14.60
CA SER A 229 6.52 29.10 -14.59
C SER A 229 7.02 28.31 -13.38
N PHE A 230 7.90 27.33 -13.61
CA PHE A 230 8.47 26.51 -12.55
C PHE A 230 9.74 25.82 -13.03
N THR A 231 10.52 25.33 -12.08
CA THR A 231 11.71 24.51 -12.32
C THR A 231 11.59 23.23 -11.50
N VAL A 232 12.06 22.12 -12.05
CA VAL A 232 12.20 20.85 -11.30
C VAL A 232 13.68 20.49 -11.28
N GLU A 233 14.24 20.46 -10.09
CA GLU A 233 15.62 20.05 -9.87
C GLU A 233 15.71 18.59 -9.42
N ARG A 234 16.88 17.98 -9.61
CA ARG A 234 17.15 16.61 -9.17
C ARG A 234 17.01 16.46 -7.65
N GLY A 235 16.21 15.50 -7.21
CA GLY A 235 15.91 15.22 -5.81
C GLY A 235 14.70 15.99 -5.26
N GLU A 236 14.09 16.87 -6.06
CA GLU A 236 12.88 17.58 -5.65
C GLU A 236 11.62 16.74 -5.83
N ARG A 237 10.67 16.98 -4.97
CA ARG A 237 9.31 16.44 -5.03
C ARG A 237 8.35 17.60 -5.12
N VAL A 238 7.74 17.75 -6.27
CA VAL A 238 6.84 18.87 -6.60
C VAL A 238 5.41 18.38 -6.62
N SER A 239 4.52 19.07 -5.94
CA SER A 239 3.07 18.80 -5.97
C SER A 239 2.36 19.83 -6.83
N LEU A 240 1.62 19.35 -7.84
CA LEU A 240 0.73 20.19 -8.64
C LEU A 240 -0.64 20.26 -7.96
N GLN A 241 -0.98 21.42 -7.43
CA GLN A 241 -2.25 21.68 -6.75
C GLN A 241 -3.14 22.62 -7.56
N GLY A 242 -4.44 22.45 -7.44
CA GLY A 242 -5.43 23.29 -8.10
C GLY A 242 -6.76 22.56 -8.30
N PRO A 243 -7.83 23.32 -8.62
CA PRO A 243 -9.14 22.75 -8.83
C PRO A 243 -9.18 21.75 -9.98
N ASN A 244 -10.26 20.96 -10.04
CA ASN A 244 -10.48 20.06 -11.16
C ASN A 244 -10.64 20.88 -12.46
N GLY A 245 -9.99 20.41 -13.55
CA GLY A 245 -9.96 21.14 -14.81
C GLY A 245 -8.89 22.24 -14.92
N ALA A 246 -8.08 22.50 -13.89
CA ALA A 246 -7.00 23.51 -13.93
C ALA A 246 -5.80 23.16 -14.81
N GLY A 247 -5.84 22.07 -15.57
CA GLY A 247 -4.79 21.70 -16.52
C GLY A 247 -3.61 20.90 -15.94
N LYS A 248 -3.72 20.36 -14.71
CA LYS A 248 -2.66 19.57 -14.07
C LYS A 248 -2.17 18.42 -14.97
N SER A 249 -3.08 17.58 -15.46
CA SER A 249 -2.75 16.47 -16.36
C SER A 249 -2.20 16.92 -17.70
N SER A 250 -2.65 18.10 -18.21
CA SER A 250 -2.11 18.69 -19.44
C SER A 250 -0.66 19.12 -19.26
N LEU A 251 -0.35 19.71 -18.10
CA LEU A 251 1.02 20.09 -17.75
C LEU A 251 1.93 18.86 -17.65
N LEU A 252 1.47 17.78 -17.00
CA LEU A 252 2.21 16.52 -16.94
C LEU A 252 2.46 15.91 -18.33
N LYS A 253 1.48 15.98 -19.24
CA LYS A 253 1.65 15.53 -20.63
C LYS A 253 2.68 16.35 -21.39
N LEU A 254 2.72 17.69 -21.20
CA LEU A 254 3.76 18.55 -21.76
C LEU A 254 5.15 18.19 -21.19
N MET A 255 5.26 17.94 -19.88
CA MET A 255 6.51 17.49 -19.25
C MET A 255 6.99 16.13 -19.81
N LEU A 256 6.07 15.24 -20.22
CA LEU A 256 6.37 14.00 -20.92
C LEU A 256 6.91 14.23 -22.33
N GLY A 257 6.70 15.43 -22.90
CA GLY A 257 7.04 15.77 -24.27
C GLY A 257 5.99 15.37 -25.28
N GLN A 258 4.74 15.21 -24.83
CA GLN A 258 3.62 15.06 -25.77
C GLN A 258 3.36 16.39 -26.48
N GLU A 259 3.08 16.31 -27.78
CA GLU A 259 2.72 17.49 -28.59
C GLU A 259 1.31 17.95 -28.24
N LEU A 260 1.24 18.98 -27.41
CA LEU A 260 0.01 19.68 -27.10
C LEU A 260 0.16 21.14 -27.50
N PRO A 261 -0.90 21.78 -28.03
CA PRO A 261 -0.86 23.22 -28.32
C PRO A 261 -0.57 24.02 -27.05
N HIS A 262 0.52 24.79 -27.06
CA HIS A 262 0.92 25.58 -25.91
C HIS A 262 1.68 26.84 -26.35
N THR A 263 1.74 27.81 -25.49
CA THR A 263 2.59 29.00 -25.57
C THR A 263 3.57 29.01 -24.40
N GLY A 264 4.62 29.84 -24.48
CA GLY A 264 5.72 29.79 -23.52
C GLY A 264 6.78 28.77 -23.91
N THR A 265 7.71 28.52 -23.00
CA THR A 265 8.82 27.59 -23.23
C THR A 265 8.84 26.48 -22.21
N LEU A 266 9.18 25.25 -22.65
CA LEU A 266 9.43 24.12 -21.80
C LEU A 266 10.75 23.49 -22.18
N TRP A 267 11.75 23.67 -21.34
CA TRP A 267 13.05 23.05 -21.50
C TRP A 267 13.13 21.73 -20.74
N ARG A 268 13.76 20.72 -21.32
CA ARG A 268 13.98 19.40 -20.73
C ARG A 268 15.45 19.00 -20.86
N ALA A 269 15.99 18.43 -19.80
CA ALA A 269 17.34 17.89 -19.81
C ALA A 269 17.53 16.79 -20.87
N GLY A 270 18.65 16.84 -21.61
CA GLY A 270 18.94 15.82 -22.62
C GLY A 270 19.12 14.43 -22.01
N GLY A 271 18.52 13.40 -22.62
CA GLY A 271 18.58 12.03 -22.11
C GLY A 271 17.76 11.76 -20.85
N LEU A 272 16.82 12.65 -20.49
CA LEU A 272 15.95 12.49 -19.35
C LEU A 272 15.03 11.27 -19.52
N LYS A 273 15.21 10.26 -18.67
CA LYS A 273 14.30 9.10 -18.57
C LYS A 273 13.19 9.43 -17.62
N VAL A 274 11.96 9.33 -18.10
CA VAL A 274 10.73 9.66 -17.32
C VAL A 274 9.88 8.42 -17.18
N SER A 275 9.43 8.13 -15.96
CA SER A 275 8.40 7.14 -15.66
C SER A 275 7.09 7.84 -15.39
N TYR A 276 6.01 7.40 -16.02
CA TYR A 276 4.70 8.05 -15.95
C TYR A 276 3.60 7.12 -15.46
N VAL A 277 2.84 7.59 -14.48
CA VAL A 277 1.59 6.95 -14.03
C VAL A 277 0.44 7.88 -14.44
N PRO A 278 -0.37 7.48 -15.45
CA PRO A 278 -1.53 8.27 -15.87
C PRO A 278 -2.66 8.20 -14.85
N GLN A 279 -3.55 9.19 -14.90
CA GLN A 279 -4.75 9.23 -14.06
C GLN A 279 -5.67 8.04 -14.32
N ASP A 280 -5.86 7.67 -15.59
CA ASP A 280 -6.74 6.58 -16.04
C ASP A 280 -5.94 5.38 -16.55
N GLY A 281 -6.39 4.18 -16.22
CA GLY A 281 -5.87 2.90 -16.67
C GLY A 281 -6.78 2.17 -17.68
N ALA A 282 -7.76 2.85 -18.31
CA ALA A 282 -8.72 2.23 -19.21
C ALA A 282 -8.09 1.56 -20.45
N PHE A 283 -6.87 1.94 -20.82
CA PHE A 283 -6.11 1.35 -21.92
C PHE A 283 -5.51 -0.03 -21.58
N LEU A 284 -5.44 -0.41 -20.30
CA LEU A 284 -4.85 -1.68 -19.87
C LEU A 284 -5.72 -2.85 -20.33
N ARG A 285 -5.13 -3.76 -21.12
CA ARG A 285 -5.75 -4.96 -21.68
C ARG A 285 -4.72 -6.07 -21.80
N GLY A 286 -5.20 -7.31 -21.90
CA GLY A 286 -4.34 -8.47 -22.02
C GLY A 286 -3.73 -8.92 -20.69
N ASP A 287 -2.76 -9.80 -20.76
CA ASP A 287 -2.13 -10.40 -19.58
C ASP A 287 -0.94 -9.57 -19.06
N LEU A 288 -0.66 -9.70 -17.76
CA LEU A 288 0.43 -8.99 -17.08
C LEU A 288 1.81 -9.32 -17.63
N ARG A 289 2.02 -10.51 -18.19
CA ARG A 289 3.30 -10.93 -18.75
C ARG A 289 3.63 -10.19 -20.03
N SER A 290 2.64 -10.13 -20.94
CA SER A 290 2.77 -9.36 -22.19
C SER A 290 2.98 -7.89 -21.91
N PHE A 291 2.24 -7.32 -20.96
CA PHE A 291 2.39 -5.93 -20.51
C PHE A 291 3.78 -5.63 -19.94
N ALA A 292 4.34 -6.53 -19.11
CA ALA A 292 5.69 -6.37 -18.59
C ALA A 292 6.74 -6.36 -19.71
N ARG A 293 6.60 -7.25 -20.69
CA ARG A 293 7.50 -7.34 -21.86
C ARG A 293 7.42 -6.09 -22.72
N GLU A 294 6.23 -5.63 -23.06
CA GLU A 294 6.01 -4.39 -23.83
C GLU A 294 6.52 -3.15 -23.11
N SER A 295 6.43 -3.13 -21.78
CA SER A 295 6.93 -2.06 -20.92
C SER A 295 8.45 -2.14 -20.70
N GLY A 296 9.14 -3.20 -21.16
CA GLY A 296 10.58 -3.40 -21.00
C GLY A 296 11.02 -3.58 -19.55
N ILE A 297 10.16 -4.17 -18.70
CA ILE A 297 10.43 -4.38 -17.26
C ILE A 297 10.57 -5.88 -16.94
N ASP A 298 11.29 -6.19 -15.86
CA ASP A 298 11.41 -7.58 -15.37
C ASP A 298 10.07 -8.10 -14.83
N GLU A 299 9.58 -9.20 -15.42
CA GLU A 299 8.29 -9.82 -15.06
C GLU A 299 8.28 -10.29 -13.59
N SER A 300 9.41 -10.84 -13.11
CA SER A 300 9.49 -11.39 -11.75
C SER A 300 9.42 -10.30 -10.70
N LEU A 301 10.16 -9.21 -10.92
CA LEU A 301 10.13 -8.03 -10.07
C LEU A 301 8.75 -7.37 -10.09
N PHE A 302 8.15 -7.22 -11.27
CA PHE A 302 6.82 -6.65 -11.45
C PHE A 302 5.76 -7.43 -10.65
N LYS A 303 5.74 -8.76 -10.79
CA LYS A 303 4.83 -9.63 -10.03
C LYS A 303 5.12 -9.62 -8.54
N ALA A 304 6.39 -9.48 -8.12
CA ALA A 304 6.74 -9.35 -6.72
C ALA A 304 6.20 -8.04 -6.12
N ILE A 305 6.34 -6.91 -6.84
CA ILE A 305 5.79 -5.62 -6.40
C ILE A 305 4.27 -5.67 -6.33
N LEU A 306 3.59 -6.26 -7.30
CA LEU A 306 2.13 -6.43 -7.28
C LEU A 306 1.67 -7.23 -6.05
N ARG A 307 2.38 -8.33 -5.70
CA ARG A 307 2.06 -9.09 -4.47
C ARG A 307 2.23 -8.25 -3.21
N LYS A 308 3.26 -7.41 -3.16
CA LYS A 308 3.48 -6.49 -2.05
C LYS A 308 2.40 -5.44 -1.93
N LEU A 309 1.78 -5.05 -3.05
CA LEU A 309 0.61 -4.19 -3.12
C LEU A 309 -0.71 -4.95 -2.93
N ASP A 310 -0.67 -6.13 -2.29
CA ASP A 310 -1.85 -6.96 -2.01
C ASP A 310 -2.65 -7.35 -3.27
N PHE A 311 -1.91 -7.77 -4.32
CA PHE A 311 -2.54 -8.29 -5.54
C PHE A 311 -2.74 -9.80 -5.40
N GLU A 312 -3.98 -10.24 -5.31
CA GLU A 312 -4.34 -11.63 -5.08
C GLU A 312 -3.89 -12.56 -6.21
N ARG A 313 -3.58 -13.80 -5.87
CA ARG A 313 -3.08 -14.79 -6.84
C ARG A 313 -4.03 -15.01 -8.02
N ALA A 314 -5.32 -15.03 -7.78
CA ALA A 314 -6.33 -15.20 -8.82
C ALA A 314 -6.37 -14.05 -9.85
N GLN A 315 -5.88 -12.89 -9.49
CA GLN A 315 -5.85 -11.71 -10.37
C GLN A 315 -4.74 -11.80 -11.42
N PHE A 316 -3.64 -12.52 -11.13
CA PHE A 316 -2.53 -12.68 -12.09
C PHE A 316 -2.90 -13.46 -13.35
N GLU A 317 -4.01 -14.19 -13.33
CA GLU A 317 -4.50 -15.01 -14.43
C GLU A 317 -5.61 -14.33 -15.25
N LYS A 318 -6.10 -13.16 -14.79
CA LYS A 318 -7.17 -12.41 -15.45
C LYS A 318 -6.63 -11.42 -16.47
N ASP A 319 -7.45 -11.08 -17.47
CA ASP A 319 -7.20 -9.96 -18.35
C ASP A 319 -7.26 -8.63 -17.57
N MET A 320 -6.34 -7.72 -17.87
CA MET A 320 -6.31 -6.40 -17.24
C MET A 320 -7.52 -5.53 -17.59
N ALA A 321 -8.26 -5.86 -18.68
CA ALA A 321 -9.51 -5.19 -18.99
C ALA A 321 -10.55 -5.36 -17.88
N ASP A 322 -10.57 -6.54 -17.23
CA ASP A 322 -11.50 -6.92 -16.17
C ASP A 322 -11.09 -6.42 -14.77
N TYR A 323 -9.96 -5.73 -14.66
CA TYR A 323 -9.47 -5.19 -13.38
C TYR A 323 -10.31 -4.00 -12.94
N SER A 324 -10.52 -3.92 -11.61
CA SER A 324 -11.07 -2.71 -10.99
C SER A 324 -10.14 -1.51 -11.18
N GLY A 325 -10.66 -0.29 -11.00
CA GLY A 325 -9.87 0.93 -11.09
C GLY A 325 -8.62 0.91 -10.17
N GLY A 326 -8.79 0.40 -8.93
CA GLY A 326 -7.68 0.25 -7.99
C GLY A 326 -6.65 -0.79 -8.43
N GLN A 327 -7.08 -1.93 -8.99
CA GLN A 327 -6.18 -2.94 -9.54
C GLN A 327 -5.38 -2.40 -10.73
N LYS A 328 -6.04 -1.70 -11.65
CA LYS A 328 -5.37 -1.01 -12.78
C LYS A 328 -4.34 0.00 -12.29
N LYS A 329 -4.68 0.77 -11.25
CA LYS A 329 -3.75 1.74 -10.66
C LYS A 329 -2.54 1.06 -10.01
N LYS A 330 -2.74 -0.04 -9.26
CA LYS A 330 -1.64 -0.86 -8.73
C LYS A 330 -0.71 -1.38 -9.81
N VAL A 331 -1.25 -1.83 -10.95
CA VAL A 331 -0.45 -2.27 -12.12
C VAL A 331 0.41 -1.13 -12.66
N LEU A 332 -0.16 0.07 -12.84
CA LEU A 332 0.56 1.23 -13.34
C LEU A 332 1.67 1.69 -12.38
N ILE A 333 1.39 1.70 -11.08
CA ILE A 333 2.40 2.03 -10.06
C ILE A 333 3.50 0.97 -10.03
N ALA A 334 3.14 -0.32 -10.02
CA ALA A 334 4.12 -1.41 -10.04
C ALA A 334 5.03 -1.34 -11.28
N ARG A 335 4.47 -1.02 -12.46
CA ARG A 335 5.26 -0.76 -13.66
C ARG A 335 6.24 0.39 -13.43
N SER A 336 5.76 1.52 -12.90
CA SER A 336 6.59 2.69 -12.65
C SER A 336 7.71 2.40 -11.64
N LEU A 337 7.44 1.61 -10.59
CA LEU A 337 8.44 1.18 -9.61
C LEU A 337 9.49 0.21 -10.18
N CYS A 338 9.16 -0.52 -11.26
CA CYS A 338 10.13 -1.37 -11.99
C CYS A 338 11.00 -0.59 -12.97
N GLN A 339 10.64 0.65 -13.30
CA GLN A 339 11.34 1.45 -14.29
C GLN A 339 12.48 2.26 -13.66
N ASP A 340 13.67 2.14 -14.22
CA ASP A 340 14.80 3.01 -13.91
C ASP A 340 14.58 4.39 -14.54
N ALA A 341 14.21 5.38 -13.75
CA ALA A 341 13.91 6.73 -14.24
C ALA A 341 14.66 7.83 -13.45
N HIS A 342 14.90 8.96 -14.12
CA HIS A 342 15.44 10.17 -13.51
C HIS A 342 14.35 11.03 -12.88
N LEU A 343 13.12 10.95 -13.45
CA LEU A 343 11.95 11.73 -13.05
C LEU A 343 10.72 10.85 -13.08
N TYR A 344 9.94 10.89 -12.03
CA TYR A 344 8.65 10.21 -11.92
C TYR A 344 7.52 11.24 -12.02
N LEU A 345 6.67 11.10 -13.02
CA LEU A 345 5.48 11.91 -13.22
C LEU A 345 4.23 11.09 -12.89
N TRP A 346 3.55 11.39 -11.80
CA TRP A 346 2.42 10.61 -11.33
C TRP A 346 1.15 11.46 -11.24
N ASP A 347 0.15 11.11 -12.04
CA ASP A 347 -1.14 11.81 -12.09
C ASP A 347 -2.15 11.13 -11.16
N GLU A 348 -2.45 11.76 -10.02
CA GLU A 348 -3.35 11.25 -8.98
C GLU A 348 -3.08 9.77 -8.63
N PRO A 349 -1.84 9.40 -8.25
CA PRO A 349 -1.44 7.99 -8.16
C PRO A 349 -2.16 7.22 -7.07
N LEU A 350 -2.61 7.87 -6.01
CA LEU A 350 -3.17 7.23 -4.83
C LEU A 350 -4.70 7.14 -4.83
N ASN A 351 -5.37 7.63 -5.89
CA ASN A 351 -6.81 7.45 -6.03
C ASN A 351 -7.15 5.98 -6.29
N PHE A 352 -8.21 5.47 -5.67
CA PHE A 352 -8.67 4.08 -5.73
C PHE A 352 -7.71 3.04 -5.13
N ILE A 353 -6.61 3.47 -4.49
CA ILE A 353 -5.66 2.60 -3.82
C ILE A 353 -6.09 2.42 -2.35
N ASP A 354 -6.10 1.17 -1.88
CA ASP A 354 -6.39 0.86 -0.49
C ASP A 354 -5.38 1.50 0.48
N VAL A 355 -5.79 1.68 1.73
CA VAL A 355 -5.03 2.40 2.75
C VAL A 355 -3.64 1.80 2.97
N TYR A 356 -3.52 0.48 3.02
CA TYR A 356 -2.25 -0.20 3.27
C TYR A 356 -1.26 -0.02 2.11
N SER A 357 -1.70 -0.28 0.87
CA SER A 357 -0.89 -0.05 -0.33
C SER A 357 -0.49 1.43 -0.46
N ARG A 358 -1.39 2.36 -0.13
CA ARG A 358 -1.11 3.79 -0.11
C ARG A 358 0.01 4.14 0.86
N MET A 359 -0.05 3.63 2.10
CA MET A 359 0.99 3.88 3.11
C MET A 359 2.34 3.28 2.73
N GLN A 360 2.36 2.09 2.13
CA GLN A 360 3.60 1.49 1.62
C GLN A 360 4.25 2.36 0.55
N ILE A 361 3.46 2.90 -0.39
CA ILE A 361 3.94 3.78 -1.43
C ILE A 361 4.45 5.10 -0.83
N GLU A 362 3.71 5.70 0.11
CA GLU A 362 4.12 6.93 0.81
C GLU A 362 5.45 6.73 1.56
N SER A 363 5.60 5.65 2.32
CA SER A 363 6.85 5.30 3.02
C SER A 363 8.02 5.14 2.06
N LEU A 364 7.81 4.40 0.96
CA LEU A 364 8.81 4.23 -0.08
C LEU A 364 9.29 5.57 -0.67
N LEU A 365 8.36 6.47 -0.98
CA LEU A 365 8.69 7.79 -1.53
C LEU A 365 9.45 8.68 -0.53
N LEU A 366 9.12 8.55 0.76
CA LEU A 366 9.83 9.28 1.82
C LEU A 366 11.25 8.76 2.05
N GLU A 367 11.46 7.45 1.94
CA GLU A 367 12.76 6.80 2.11
C GLU A 367 13.69 6.99 0.91
N CYS A 368 13.17 6.73 -0.30
CA CYS A 368 13.98 6.75 -1.53
C CYS A 368 14.18 8.16 -2.09
N GLN A 369 13.33 9.11 -1.72
CA GLN A 369 13.36 10.52 -2.15
C GLN A 369 13.60 10.69 -3.66
N PRO A 370 12.83 10.05 -4.55
CA PRO A 370 13.00 10.20 -5.99
C PRO A 370 12.66 11.63 -6.42
N THR A 371 13.21 12.06 -7.56
CA THR A 371 12.72 13.27 -8.21
C THR A 371 11.37 12.99 -8.81
N MET A 372 10.33 13.72 -8.41
CA MET A 372 8.97 13.46 -8.87
C MET A 372 8.09 14.70 -8.92
N VAL A 373 7.07 14.63 -9.76
CA VAL A 373 5.97 15.59 -9.86
C VAL A 373 4.64 14.84 -9.82
#